data_e8f25a61b4bb8b7e25aa9691609a0230
#
_entry.id   e8f25a61b4bb8b7e25aa9691609a0230
#
_cell.length_a   1.000
_cell.length_b   1.000
_cell.length_c   1.000
_cell.angle_alpha   90.00
_cell.angle_beta   90.00
_cell.angle_gamma   90.00
#
_symmetry.space_group_name_H-M   'P 1'
#
loop_
_entity.id
_entity.type
_entity.pdbx_description
1 polymer ?
#
loop_
_entity_poly.entity_id
_entity_poly.type
_entity_poly.pdbx_seq_one_letter_code
_entity_poly.pdbx_strand_id
1 'polypeptide(L)'
;MDVTIEKLIYGGDGLAHHEGSTVFVPFVLPAERVAVSPVEQKKKFVRARVDNLLEPSPQRLLPPCPHFGVCGGCNYQHIPYEAQLAYKAEILRETLRRIGRIDWTGEIKTHASPPWGYRNRAQWKIRPPLEATSDSTGPTPSAANKSLAKLDIGYFRANSTALCAVDECAILSPLLLKTLLGLRASLAAGELPRELREIEVFSNEGARETTNPGGSKLLLTANFGGFPSRLAEHAETIRRVVPEAASILLHDPSHDRMELFGPGFLETEAAGSKYRVGHFSFFQVNRFLVDDLVQTVCDEENGRLTLDLYAGVGLFSIPLAKRFERVIAVESNPAAVRDLETNMRGQSTIEVRTADVERFLERNKERPDLVILDPPRDGLALDAAKRLARLQPARITYVSCEPPTLARDLAVLTEAGYECSEIHMFDLFPQTF
;
A
#
# COMPACT_ATOMS: atom_id res chain seq x y z
N MET A 1 -2.71 -24.31 24.18
CA MET A 1 -4.14 -24.05 24.52
C MET A 1 -4.98 -24.26 23.28
N ASP A 2 -6.18 -24.79 23.46
CA ASP A 2 -7.13 -24.93 22.37
C ASP A 2 -8.11 -23.75 22.40
N VAL A 3 -8.35 -23.12 21.26
CA VAL A 3 -9.26 -21.99 21.13
C VAL A 3 -10.15 -22.15 19.90
N THR A 4 -11.35 -21.61 19.98
CA THR A 4 -12.27 -21.48 18.83
C THR A 4 -12.25 -20.03 18.35
N ILE A 5 -12.03 -19.83 17.06
CA ILE A 5 -11.97 -18.50 16.47
C ILE A 5 -13.39 -17.94 16.31
N GLU A 6 -13.64 -16.78 16.90
CA GLU A 6 -14.95 -16.14 16.89
C GLU A 6 -15.15 -15.31 15.62
N LYS A 7 -14.14 -14.52 15.24
CA LYS A 7 -14.18 -13.63 14.08
C LYS A 7 -12.77 -13.21 13.66
N LEU A 8 -12.67 -12.62 12.48
CA LEU A 8 -11.48 -11.86 12.06
C LEU A 8 -11.58 -10.42 12.55
N ILE A 9 -10.41 -9.81 12.80
CA ILE A 9 -10.31 -8.41 13.22
C ILE A 9 -9.39 -7.63 12.27
N TYR A 10 -9.43 -6.30 12.38
CA TYR A 10 -8.47 -5.45 11.69
C TYR A 10 -7.04 -5.86 12.05
N GLY A 11 -6.18 -6.02 11.05
CA GLY A 11 -4.83 -6.58 11.17
C GLY A 11 -4.71 -8.02 10.66
N GLY A 12 -5.82 -8.67 10.34
CA GLY A 12 -5.86 -10.00 9.72
C GLY A 12 -5.84 -11.17 10.70
N ASP A 13 -5.74 -10.93 12.01
CA ASP A 13 -5.76 -11.98 13.02
C ASP A 13 -7.20 -12.43 13.32
N GLY A 14 -7.37 -13.71 13.65
CA GLY A 14 -8.56 -14.23 14.31
C GLY A 14 -8.57 -13.86 15.78
N LEU A 15 -9.76 -13.55 16.29
CA LEU A 15 -10.01 -13.29 17.70
C LEU A 15 -10.67 -14.49 18.36
N ALA A 16 -10.14 -14.88 19.50
CA ALA A 16 -10.70 -15.90 20.39
C ALA A 16 -10.59 -15.46 21.86
N HIS A 17 -11.24 -16.18 22.75
CA HIS A 17 -11.10 -16.01 24.21
C HIS A 17 -10.67 -17.31 24.87
N HIS A 18 -9.77 -17.22 25.84
CA HIS A 18 -9.32 -18.34 26.65
C HIS A 18 -9.03 -17.88 28.08
N GLU A 19 -9.68 -18.49 29.06
CA GLU A 19 -9.52 -18.18 30.51
C GLU A 19 -9.60 -16.67 30.84
N GLY A 20 -10.57 -15.97 30.21
CA GLY A 20 -10.78 -14.52 30.42
C GLY A 20 -9.81 -13.60 29.71
N SER A 21 -8.87 -14.14 28.93
CA SER A 21 -7.92 -13.37 28.09
C SER A 21 -8.36 -13.39 26.63
N THR A 22 -8.19 -12.26 25.92
CA THR A 22 -8.35 -12.20 24.47
C THR A 22 -7.12 -12.82 23.80
N VAL A 23 -7.34 -13.70 22.82
CA VAL A 23 -6.28 -14.38 22.06
C VAL A 23 -6.35 -13.96 20.60
N PHE A 24 -5.24 -13.47 20.05
CA PHE A 24 -5.09 -13.12 18.64
C PHE A 24 -4.27 -14.20 17.93
N VAL A 25 -4.83 -14.74 16.87
CA VAL A 25 -4.25 -15.87 16.13
C VAL A 25 -4.21 -15.56 14.64
N PRO A 26 -3.03 -15.54 14.00
CA PRO A 26 -2.93 -15.30 12.55
C PRO A 26 -3.31 -16.57 11.74
N PHE A 27 -3.67 -16.36 10.46
CA PHE A 27 -3.88 -17.40 9.45
C PHE A 27 -5.01 -18.39 9.79
N VAL A 28 -6.07 -17.95 10.45
CA VAL A 28 -7.26 -18.73 10.83
C VAL A 28 -8.54 -18.16 10.23
N LEU A 29 -9.62 -18.96 10.24
CA LEU A 29 -10.97 -18.54 9.88
C LEU A 29 -11.91 -18.60 11.09
N PRO A 30 -13.01 -17.82 11.07
CA PRO A 30 -14.08 -17.97 12.06
C PRO A 30 -14.60 -19.42 12.15
N ALA A 31 -14.98 -19.83 13.34
CA ALA A 31 -15.43 -21.15 13.73
C ALA A 31 -14.37 -22.27 13.66
N GLU A 32 -13.13 -21.99 13.26
CA GLU A 32 -12.05 -22.98 13.38
C GLU A 32 -11.67 -23.21 14.84
N ARG A 33 -11.41 -24.47 15.18
CA ARG A 33 -10.79 -24.84 16.44
C ARG A 33 -9.32 -25.15 16.22
N VAL A 34 -8.45 -24.48 16.96
CA VAL A 34 -7.01 -24.54 16.80
C VAL A 34 -6.27 -24.75 18.11
N ALA A 35 -5.23 -25.56 18.08
CA ALA A 35 -4.23 -25.61 19.16
C ALA A 35 -3.19 -24.53 18.89
N VAL A 36 -2.94 -23.69 19.90
CA VAL A 36 -2.05 -22.52 19.75
C VAL A 36 -1.06 -22.42 20.91
N SER A 37 0.12 -21.87 20.61
CA SER A 37 1.13 -21.52 21.59
C SER A 37 1.31 -20.01 21.70
N PRO A 38 1.43 -19.45 22.92
CA PRO A 38 1.67 -18.02 23.12
C PRO A 38 3.03 -17.61 22.51
N VAL A 39 3.03 -16.50 21.79
CA VAL A 39 4.24 -15.83 21.28
C VAL A 39 4.51 -14.56 22.07
N GLU A 40 3.44 -13.84 22.44
CA GLU A 40 3.51 -12.65 23.29
C GLU A 40 2.34 -12.69 24.28
N GLN A 41 2.63 -12.46 25.56
CA GLN A 41 1.60 -12.40 26.59
C GLN A 41 1.63 -11.04 27.30
N LYS A 42 0.48 -10.36 27.29
CA LYS A 42 0.22 -9.11 28.02
C LYS A 42 -0.88 -9.34 29.06
N LYS A 43 -1.10 -8.37 29.93
CA LYS A 43 -2.11 -8.46 30.99
C LYS A 43 -3.53 -8.73 30.50
N LYS A 44 -3.90 -8.29 29.30
CA LYS A 44 -5.27 -8.35 28.76
C LYS A 44 -5.41 -9.16 27.48
N PHE A 45 -4.30 -9.52 26.85
CA PHE A 45 -4.33 -10.28 25.61
C PHE A 45 -3.10 -11.16 25.44
N VAL A 46 -3.25 -12.18 24.61
CA VAL A 46 -2.19 -13.08 24.14
C VAL A 46 -2.13 -13.03 22.63
N ARG A 47 -0.94 -12.85 22.06
CA ARG A 47 -0.69 -13.19 20.66
C ARG A 47 -0.17 -14.60 20.61
N ALA A 48 -0.77 -15.43 19.78
CA ALA A 48 -0.44 -16.83 19.67
C ALA A 48 -0.10 -17.21 18.22
N ARG A 49 0.60 -18.30 18.05
CA ARG A 49 0.77 -18.96 16.74
C ARG A 49 -0.03 -20.25 16.72
N VAL A 50 -0.48 -20.63 15.53
CA VAL A 50 -1.12 -21.93 15.31
C VAL A 50 -0.06 -23.02 15.37
N ASP A 51 -0.26 -24.01 16.26
CA ASP A 51 0.56 -25.22 16.29
C ASP A 51 -0.14 -26.35 15.49
N ASN A 52 -1.48 -26.46 15.63
CA ASN A 52 -2.26 -27.44 14.90
C ASN A 52 -3.68 -26.95 14.63
N LEU A 53 -4.22 -27.29 13.48
CA LEU A 53 -5.60 -27.05 13.09
C LEU A 53 -6.43 -28.29 13.47
N LEU A 54 -7.22 -28.16 14.54
CA LEU A 54 -7.99 -29.30 15.10
C LEU A 54 -9.28 -29.55 14.32
N GLU A 55 -10.02 -28.47 14.04
CA GLU A 55 -11.25 -28.51 13.26
C GLU A 55 -11.20 -27.37 12.22
N PRO A 56 -10.81 -27.67 10.97
CA PRO A 56 -10.72 -26.68 9.89
C PRO A 56 -12.13 -26.24 9.44
N SER A 57 -12.23 -24.99 9.02
CA SER A 57 -13.41 -24.50 8.30
C SER A 57 -13.56 -25.23 6.96
N PRO A 58 -14.78 -25.63 6.55
CA PRO A 58 -15.02 -26.21 5.24
C PRO A 58 -14.73 -25.22 4.09
N GLN A 59 -14.64 -23.93 4.38
CA GLN A 59 -14.29 -22.90 3.39
C GLN A 59 -12.79 -22.68 3.25
N ARG A 60 -11.96 -23.29 4.10
CA ARG A 60 -10.50 -23.11 4.04
C ARG A 60 -9.91 -23.62 2.73
N LEU A 61 -9.15 -22.76 2.08
CA LEU A 61 -8.40 -23.10 0.87
C LEU A 61 -6.94 -23.45 1.18
N LEU A 62 -6.32 -24.21 0.29
CA LEU A 62 -4.88 -24.34 0.27
C LEU A 62 -4.29 -23.09 -0.42
N PRO A 63 -3.44 -22.30 0.28
CA PRO A 63 -2.81 -21.13 -0.33
C PRO A 63 -1.96 -21.51 -1.55
N PRO A 64 -2.11 -20.81 -2.69
CA PRO A 64 -1.31 -21.11 -3.87
C PRO A 64 0.15 -20.65 -3.75
N CYS A 65 0.44 -19.67 -2.90
CA CYS A 65 1.80 -19.15 -2.71
C CYS A 65 2.59 -20.04 -1.75
N PRO A 66 3.76 -20.57 -2.15
CA PRO A 66 4.59 -21.42 -1.29
C PRO A 66 5.18 -20.65 -0.09
N HIS A 67 5.20 -19.33 -0.15
CA HIS A 67 5.72 -18.47 0.91
C HIS A 67 4.64 -18.00 1.90
N PHE A 68 3.39 -18.43 1.72
CA PHE A 68 2.30 -18.04 2.63
C PHE A 68 2.57 -18.52 4.06
N GLY A 69 2.27 -17.67 5.05
CA GLY A 69 2.57 -17.94 6.46
C GLY A 69 4.02 -17.62 6.89
N VAL A 70 4.93 -17.40 5.93
CA VAL A 70 6.32 -16.99 6.18
C VAL A 70 6.56 -15.57 5.72
N CYS A 71 6.20 -15.26 4.46
CA CYS A 71 6.25 -13.91 3.90
C CYS A 71 5.22 -13.01 4.59
N GLY A 72 5.62 -11.78 4.96
CA GLY A 72 4.73 -10.78 5.58
C GLY A 72 3.77 -10.08 4.62
N GLY A 73 3.71 -10.50 3.34
CA GLY A 73 2.96 -9.77 2.31
C GLY A 73 1.47 -10.14 2.22
N CYS A 74 1.08 -11.35 2.59
CA CYS A 74 -0.30 -11.86 2.46
C CYS A 74 -0.77 -12.56 3.74
N ASN A 75 -2.06 -12.34 4.08
CA ASN A 75 -2.66 -12.90 5.31
C ASN A 75 -3.86 -13.81 5.00
N TYR A 76 -4.50 -13.67 3.81
CA TYR A 76 -5.82 -14.21 3.54
C TYR A 76 -5.88 -15.24 2.41
N GLN A 77 -4.74 -15.72 1.86
CA GLN A 77 -4.76 -16.70 0.74
C GLN A 77 -5.45 -18.03 1.08
N HIS A 78 -5.67 -18.33 2.35
CA HIS A 78 -6.41 -19.50 2.82
C HIS A 78 -7.93 -19.28 2.89
N ILE A 79 -8.41 -18.10 2.51
CA ILE A 79 -9.82 -17.67 2.56
C ILE A 79 -10.32 -17.47 1.12
N PRO A 80 -11.49 -17.98 0.72
CA PRO A 80 -12.11 -17.64 -0.57
C PRO A 80 -12.28 -16.15 -0.75
N TYR A 81 -12.05 -15.65 -1.97
CA TYR A 81 -11.98 -14.20 -2.19
C TYR A 81 -13.28 -13.47 -1.81
N GLU A 82 -14.43 -14.04 -2.14
CA GLU A 82 -15.75 -13.48 -1.78
C GLU A 82 -15.91 -13.40 -0.25
N ALA A 83 -15.39 -14.37 0.49
CA ALA A 83 -15.40 -14.35 1.94
C ALA A 83 -14.43 -13.29 2.50
N GLN A 84 -13.28 -13.05 1.85
CA GLN A 84 -12.38 -11.95 2.24
C GLN A 84 -13.09 -10.60 2.16
N LEU A 85 -13.85 -10.34 1.08
CA LEU A 85 -14.62 -9.11 0.90
C LEU A 85 -15.68 -8.96 2.01
N ALA A 86 -16.41 -10.02 2.32
CA ALA A 86 -17.40 -10.01 3.39
C ALA A 86 -16.76 -9.70 4.75
N TYR A 87 -15.66 -10.37 5.09
CA TYR A 87 -14.96 -10.11 6.37
C TYR A 87 -14.40 -8.69 6.45
N LYS A 88 -13.83 -8.14 5.37
CA LYS A 88 -13.34 -6.76 5.33
C LYS A 88 -14.48 -5.76 5.55
N ALA A 89 -15.62 -5.95 4.92
CA ALA A 89 -16.80 -5.11 5.13
C ALA A 89 -17.31 -5.17 6.57
N GLU A 90 -17.28 -6.34 7.18
CA GLU A 90 -17.70 -6.55 8.59
C GLU A 90 -16.71 -5.88 9.57
N ILE A 91 -15.40 -6.02 9.32
CA ILE A 91 -14.33 -5.35 10.06
C ILE A 91 -14.49 -3.82 9.97
N LEU A 92 -14.76 -3.29 8.78
CA LEU A 92 -14.98 -1.86 8.58
C LEU A 92 -16.21 -1.39 9.38
N ARG A 93 -17.34 -2.09 9.30
CA ARG A 93 -18.56 -1.77 10.05
C ARG A 93 -18.33 -1.77 11.56
N GLU A 94 -17.63 -2.80 12.05
CA GLU A 94 -17.29 -2.87 13.47
C GLU A 94 -16.35 -1.74 13.92
N THR A 95 -15.37 -1.40 13.08
CA THR A 95 -14.42 -0.32 13.34
C THR A 95 -15.11 1.04 13.41
N LEU A 96 -16.01 1.33 12.47
CA LEU A 96 -16.85 2.55 12.49
C LEU A 96 -17.68 2.63 13.78
N ARG A 97 -18.31 1.54 14.18
CA ARG A 97 -19.13 1.50 15.41
C ARG A 97 -18.29 1.71 16.67
N ARG A 98 -17.16 0.99 16.79
CA ARG A 98 -16.36 0.97 18.03
C ARG A 98 -15.51 2.22 18.22
N ILE A 99 -14.92 2.74 17.16
CA ILE A 99 -14.00 3.88 17.20
C ILE A 99 -14.73 5.16 16.81
N GLY A 100 -15.46 5.14 15.70
CA GLY A 100 -16.16 6.30 15.16
C GLY A 100 -17.49 6.59 15.84
N ARG A 101 -18.04 5.66 16.63
CA ARG A 101 -19.39 5.70 17.19
C ARG A 101 -20.47 5.89 16.13
N ILE A 102 -20.19 5.42 14.92
CA ILE A 102 -21.07 5.46 13.77
C ILE A 102 -21.67 4.07 13.59
N ASP A 103 -22.96 3.94 13.87
CA ASP A 103 -23.71 2.69 13.65
C ASP A 103 -24.23 2.65 12.22
N TRP A 104 -23.35 2.23 11.30
CA TRP A 104 -23.68 2.16 9.89
C TRP A 104 -24.52 0.92 9.58
N THR A 105 -25.79 1.14 9.30
CA THR A 105 -26.76 0.10 8.92
C THR A 105 -26.99 -0.01 7.41
N GLY A 106 -26.46 0.94 6.64
CA GLY A 106 -26.56 0.94 5.19
C GLY A 106 -25.67 -0.11 4.53
N GLU A 107 -25.78 -0.22 3.23
CA GLU A 107 -24.89 -1.03 2.41
C GLU A 107 -23.47 -0.44 2.41
N ILE A 108 -22.45 -1.30 2.46
CA ILE A 108 -21.09 -0.97 2.10
C ILE A 108 -20.89 -1.44 0.66
N LYS A 109 -20.86 -0.49 -0.28
CA LYS A 109 -20.65 -0.78 -1.70
C LYS A 109 -19.25 -1.31 -1.91
N THR A 110 -19.13 -2.58 -2.27
CA THR A 110 -17.82 -3.26 -2.38
C THR A 110 -17.35 -3.31 -3.82
N HIS A 111 -16.15 -2.81 -4.09
CA HIS A 111 -15.46 -2.85 -5.38
C HIS A 111 -14.40 -3.94 -5.33
N ALA A 112 -14.70 -5.06 -5.97
CA ALA A 112 -13.83 -6.23 -6.03
C ALA A 112 -12.76 -6.07 -7.12
N SER A 113 -11.56 -6.59 -6.87
CA SER A 113 -10.46 -6.68 -7.83
C SER A 113 -10.26 -8.12 -8.29
N PRO A 114 -9.69 -8.38 -9.46
CA PRO A 114 -9.01 -9.65 -9.70
C PRO A 114 -8.05 -9.94 -8.54
N PRO A 115 -8.12 -11.13 -7.90
CA PRO A 115 -7.40 -11.39 -6.66
C PRO A 115 -5.89 -11.61 -6.85
N TRP A 116 -5.43 -11.70 -8.10
CA TRP A 116 -4.05 -11.98 -8.48
C TRP A 116 -3.56 -11.01 -9.55
N GLY A 117 -2.23 -10.86 -9.65
CA GLY A 117 -1.61 -10.02 -10.68
C GLY A 117 -1.98 -8.54 -10.61
N TYR A 118 -2.54 -8.08 -9.51
CA TYR A 118 -3.07 -6.72 -9.39
C TYR A 118 -1.99 -5.67 -9.11
N ARG A 119 -0.88 -6.09 -8.51
CA ARG A 119 0.11 -5.17 -7.93
C ARG A 119 1.09 -4.68 -8.98
N ASN A 120 1.07 -3.38 -9.25
CA ASN A 120 1.97 -2.69 -10.20
C ASN A 120 3.13 -1.95 -9.52
N ARG A 121 3.26 -2.01 -8.18
CA ARG A 121 4.38 -1.44 -7.43
C ARG A 121 4.85 -2.41 -6.37
N ALA A 122 6.16 -2.61 -6.25
CA ALA A 122 6.76 -3.47 -5.26
C ALA A 122 8.05 -2.88 -4.72
N GLN A 123 8.37 -3.21 -3.46
CA GLN A 123 9.60 -2.86 -2.78
C GLN A 123 10.21 -4.13 -2.23
N TRP A 124 11.30 -4.57 -2.83
CA TRP A 124 12.00 -5.80 -2.46
C TRP A 124 13.24 -5.49 -1.62
N LYS A 125 13.41 -6.24 -0.57
CA LYS A 125 14.59 -6.20 0.29
C LYS A 125 15.66 -7.14 -0.24
N ILE A 126 16.93 -6.74 -0.10
CA ILE A 126 18.09 -7.53 -0.51
C ILE A 126 18.96 -7.74 0.72
N ARG A 127 19.07 -8.98 1.13
CA ARG A 127 19.80 -9.42 2.34
C ARG A 127 20.42 -10.79 2.10
N PRO A 128 21.40 -11.21 2.88
CA PRO A 128 21.74 -12.63 2.97
C PRO A 128 20.51 -13.41 3.44
N PRO A 129 20.19 -14.57 2.83
CA PRO A 129 19.17 -15.46 3.37
C PRO A 129 19.58 -15.87 4.80
N LEU A 130 18.57 -16.08 5.66
CA LEU A 130 18.86 -16.74 6.94
C LEU A 130 19.34 -18.15 6.62
N GLU A 131 20.54 -18.48 7.06
CA GLU A 131 20.97 -19.88 7.11
C GLU A 131 19.92 -20.64 7.91
N ALA A 132 19.47 -21.78 7.38
CA ALA A 132 18.62 -22.69 8.14
C ALA A 132 19.47 -23.18 9.34
N THR A 133 19.36 -22.47 10.47
CA THR A 133 19.98 -22.91 11.72
C THR A 133 19.26 -24.17 12.16
N SER A 134 19.91 -25.29 11.94
CA SER A 134 19.75 -26.44 12.79
C SER A 134 20.17 -25.97 14.20
N ASP A 135 19.23 -25.94 15.12
CA ASP A 135 19.39 -25.73 16.54
C ASP A 135 20.24 -24.53 17.05
N SER A 136 19.62 -23.78 17.92
CA SER A 136 20.03 -22.50 18.52
C SER A 136 21.19 -22.60 19.54
N THR A 137 22.29 -23.32 19.27
CA THR A 137 23.44 -23.42 20.17
C THR A 137 24.82 -23.20 19.53
N GLY A 138 24.87 -22.63 18.32
CA GLY A 138 26.16 -22.33 17.65
C GLY A 138 26.67 -20.91 17.89
N PRO A 139 27.98 -20.66 17.87
CA PRO A 139 28.57 -19.35 18.07
C PRO A 139 28.19 -18.38 16.95
N THR A 140 27.90 -17.13 17.30
CA THR A 140 27.62 -16.01 16.39
C THR A 140 28.67 -15.95 15.27
N PRO A 141 28.29 -15.90 13.97
CA PRO A 141 29.26 -15.83 12.87
C PRO A 141 30.15 -14.60 13.01
N SER A 142 31.47 -14.80 12.86
CA SER A 142 32.44 -13.72 12.90
C SER A 142 32.23 -12.74 11.74
N ALA A 143 32.62 -11.48 11.90
CA ALA A 143 32.49 -10.42 10.88
C ALA A 143 33.12 -10.82 9.53
N ALA A 144 34.09 -11.70 9.49
CA ALA A 144 34.73 -12.22 8.28
C ALA A 144 33.82 -13.15 7.48
N ASN A 145 32.94 -13.94 8.12
CA ASN A 145 31.97 -14.81 7.43
C ASN A 145 30.77 -14.04 6.82
N LYS A 146 30.46 -12.83 7.29
CA LYS A 146 29.41 -11.98 6.70
C LYS A 146 29.77 -11.48 5.29
N SER A 147 31.06 -11.44 4.95
CA SER A 147 31.56 -10.96 3.65
C SER A 147 31.32 -11.93 2.49
N LEU A 148 31.05 -13.21 2.76
CA LEU A 148 30.87 -14.28 1.74
C LEU A 148 29.41 -14.72 1.57
N ALA A 149 28.49 -14.23 2.39
CA ALA A 149 27.09 -14.60 2.30
C ALA A 149 26.48 -14.13 0.95
N LYS A 150 25.89 -15.08 0.21
CA LYS A 150 25.20 -14.81 -1.04
C LYS A 150 23.95 -13.97 -0.76
N LEU A 151 23.75 -12.87 -1.51
CA LEU A 151 22.55 -12.04 -1.40
C LEU A 151 21.37 -12.73 -2.08
N ASP A 152 20.17 -12.52 -1.53
CA ASP A 152 18.91 -12.89 -2.17
C ASP A 152 17.91 -11.72 -2.03
N ILE A 153 16.82 -11.79 -2.77
CA ILE A 153 15.81 -10.75 -2.90
C ILE A 153 14.43 -11.28 -2.49
N GLY A 154 13.64 -10.44 -1.84
CA GLY A 154 12.31 -10.83 -1.41
C GLY A 154 11.65 -9.80 -0.48
N TYR A 155 10.80 -10.27 0.40
CA TYR A 155 10.11 -9.47 1.39
C TYR A 155 10.60 -9.81 2.81
N PHE A 156 10.23 -9.00 3.78
CA PHE A 156 10.44 -9.40 5.17
C PHE A 156 9.45 -10.51 5.55
N ARG A 157 9.90 -11.39 6.44
CA ARG A 157 9.03 -12.34 7.13
C ARG A 157 8.02 -11.59 7.99
N ALA A 158 6.87 -12.18 8.22
CA ALA A 158 5.87 -11.63 9.13
C ALA A 158 6.50 -11.29 10.50
N ASN A 159 6.24 -10.09 10.99
CA ASN A 159 6.73 -9.58 12.29
C ASN A 159 8.27 -9.66 12.48
N SER A 160 9.04 -9.54 11.39
CA SER A 160 10.49 -9.69 11.41
C SER A 160 11.17 -8.80 10.37
N THR A 161 12.46 -8.51 10.56
CA THR A 161 13.33 -7.88 9.55
C THR A 161 14.16 -8.90 8.76
N ALA A 162 13.95 -10.19 9.03
CA ALA A 162 14.59 -11.27 8.30
C ALA A 162 13.99 -11.43 6.90
N LEU A 163 14.84 -11.75 5.93
CA LEU A 163 14.42 -11.94 4.55
C LEU A 163 13.63 -13.25 4.39
N CYS A 164 12.48 -13.17 3.72
CA CYS A 164 11.84 -14.25 3.01
C CYS A 164 12.21 -14.10 1.54
N ALA A 165 13.17 -14.86 1.06
CA ALA A 165 13.51 -14.88 -0.37
C ALA A 165 12.32 -15.42 -1.16
N VAL A 166 11.98 -14.77 -2.28
CA VAL A 166 10.82 -15.15 -3.09
C VAL A 166 11.22 -15.38 -4.53
N ASP A 167 10.70 -16.47 -5.08
CA ASP A 167 10.85 -16.87 -6.47
C ASP A 167 9.50 -16.97 -7.19
N GLU A 168 8.43 -16.77 -6.45
CA GLU A 168 7.06 -16.76 -6.96
C GLU A 168 6.22 -15.80 -6.11
N CYS A 169 5.44 -14.96 -6.77
CA CYS A 169 4.55 -14.02 -6.08
C CYS A 169 3.31 -13.73 -6.93
N ALA A 170 2.23 -14.43 -6.67
CA ALA A 170 1.02 -14.41 -7.48
C ALA A 170 0.28 -13.06 -7.50
N ILE A 171 0.53 -12.17 -6.53
CA ILE A 171 -0.09 -10.83 -6.49
C ILE A 171 0.61 -9.81 -7.37
N LEU A 172 1.87 -10.05 -7.77
CA LEU A 172 2.61 -9.16 -8.67
C LEU A 172 2.04 -9.20 -10.09
N SER A 173 2.04 -8.06 -10.76
CA SER A 173 1.80 -8.03 -12.20
C SER A 173 2.84 -8.83 -12.96
N PRO A 174 2.53 -9.32 -14.18
CA PRO A 174 3.47 -10.15 -14.93
C PRO A 174 4.85 -9.51 -15.13
N LEU A 175 4.90 -8.20 -15.39
CA LEU A 175 6.15 -7.49 -15.58
C LEU A 175 6.96 -7.38 -14.28
N LEU A 176 6.29 -7.13 -13.15
CA LEU A 176 6.96 -7.11 -11.86
C LEU A 176 7.51 -8.48 -11.47
N LEU A 177 6.75 -9.55 -11.71
CA LEU A 177 7.23 -10.91 -11.45
C LEU A 177 8.45 -11.24 -12.32
N LYS A 178 8.40 -10.95 -13.63
CA LYS A 178 9.55 -11.10 -14.55
C LYS A 178 10.77 -10.33 -14.04
N THR A 179 10.57 -9.09 -13.59
CA THR A 179 11.62 -8.23 -13.05
C THR A 179 12.26 -8.82 -11.79
N LEU A 180 11.45 -9.29 -10.85
CA LEU A 180 11.92 -9.95 -9.63
C LEU A 180 12.82 -11.16 -9.95
N LEU A 181 12.39 -12.02 -10.86
CA LEU A 181 13.12 -13.23 -11.25
C LEU A 181 14.45 -12.87 -11.94
N GLY A 182 14.45 -11.87 -12.83
CA GLY A 182 15.67 -11.40 -13.48
C GLY A 182 16.67 -10.83 -12.49
N LEU A 183 16.23 -9.98 -11.59
CA LEU A 183 17.08 -9.41 -10.54
C LEU A 183 17.63 -10.49 -9.59
N ARG A 184 16.82 -11.48 -9.22
CA ARG A 184 17.25 -12.61 -8.40
C ARG A 184 18.34 -13.43 -9.08
N ALA A 185 18.18 -13.74 -10.36
CA ALA A 185 19.18 -14.45 -11.15
C ALA A 185 20.52 -13.68 -11.21
N SER A 186 20.46 -12.36 -11.43
CA SER A 186 21.63 -11.49 -11.50
C SER A 186 22.33 -11.35 -10.13
N LEU A 187 21.58 -11.28 -9.02
CA LEU A 187 22.14 -11.34 -7.67
C LEU A 187 22.84 -12.67 -7.42
N ALA A 188 22.22 -13.77 -7.84
CA ALA A 188 22.80 -15.12 -7.71
C ALA A 188 24.09 -15.29 -8.51
N ALA A 189 24.19 -14.62 -9.66
CA ALA A 189 25.41 -14.59 -10.50
C ALA A 189 26.48 -13.63 -9.96
N GLY A 190 26.17 -12.81 -8.95
CA GLY A 190 27.09 -11.81 -8.41
C GLY A 190 27.32 -10.60 -9.31
N GLU A 191 26.41 -10.33 -10.22
CA GLU A 191 26.50 -9.19 -11.17
C GLU A 191 26.07 -7.85 -10.57
N LEU A 192 25.25 -7.89 -9.51
CA LEU A 192 24.79 -6.70 -8.80
C LEU A 192 25.67 -6.40 -7.58
N PRO A 193 25.87 -5.11 -7.22
CA PRO A 193 26.77 -4.73 -6.15
C PRO A 193 26.28 -5.17 -4.76
N ARG A 194 27.21 -5.50 -3.90
CA ARG A 194 26.94 -6.00 -2.53
C ARG A 194 26.35 -4.94 -1.60
N GLU A 195 26.52 -3.67 -1.94
CA GLU A 195 25.97 -2.52 -1.23
C GLU A 195 24.46 -2.34 -1.48
N LEU A 196 23.90 -3.02 -2.48
CA LEU A 196 22.46 -2.98 -2.79
C LEU A 196 21.65 -3.54 -1.61
N ARG A 197 20.63 -2.80 -1.17
CA ARG A 197 19.83 -3.11 0.01
C ARG A 197 18.35 -3.29 -0.28
N GLU A 198 17.89 -2.60 -1.31
CA GLU A 198 16.47 -2.57 -1.65
C GLU A 198 16.30 -2.14 -3.09
N ILE A 199 15.31 -2.71 -3.75
CA ILE A 199 14.84 -2.24 -5.06
C ILE A 199 13.35 -1.95 -4.95
N GLU A 200 12.98 -0.73 -5.33
CA GLU A 200 11.60 -0.34 -5.54
C GLU A 200 11.32 -0.25 -7.04
N VAL A 201 10.19 -0.79 -7.47
CA VAL A 201 9.74 -0.73 -8.86
C VAL A 201 8.29 -0.24 -8.93
N PHE A 202 7.99 0.54 -9.95
CA PHE A 202 6.65 0.93 -10.35
C PHE A 202 6.47 0.66 -11.83
N SER A 203 5.38 -0.02 -12.19
CA SER A 203 5.02 -0.35 -13.57
C SER A 203 3.79 0.45 -14.00
N ASN A 204 3.79 0.90 -15.27
CA ASN A 204 2.60 1.47 -15.89
C ASN A 204 1.68 0.44 -16.55
N GLU A 205 1.80 -0.85 -16.15
CA GLU A 205 0.84 -1.87 -16.57
C GLU A 205 -0.57 -1.49 -16.12
N GLY A 206 -1.49 -1.30 -17.06
CA GLY A 206 -2.90 -1.06 -16.80
C GLY A 206 -3.70 -2.35 -16.62
N ALA A 207 -5.01 -2.22 -16.37
CA ALA A 207 -5.96 -3.33 -16.28
C ALA A 207 -6.10 -4.10 -17.61
N ARG A 208 -5.96 -3.40 -18.72
CA ARG A 208 -5.96 -3.97 -20.07
C ARG A 208 -4.53 -4.08 -20.57
N GLU A 209 -4.25 -5.08 -21.40
CA GLU A 209 -2.99 -5.11 -22.15
C GLU A 209 -2.86 -3.78 -22.87
N THR A 210 -1.81 -3.05 -22.55
CA THR A 210 -1.65 -1.69 -23.05
C THR A 210 -1.41 -1.72 -24.56
N THR A 211 -2.20 -0.92 -25.28
CA THR A 211 -1.95 -0.53 -26.65
C THR A 211 -0.75 0.42 -26.80
N ASN A 212 0.09 0.54 -25.76
CA ASN A 212 1.31 1.35 -25.82
C ASN A 212 2.28 0.78 -26.87
N PRO A 213 2.64 1.53 -27.89
CA PRO A 213 3.52 1.06 -28.97
C PRO A 213 4.91 0.61 -28.54
N GLY A 214 5.25 0.70 -27.28
CA GLY A 214 6.53 0.27 -26.69
C GLY A 214 6.39 -0.75 -25.55
N GLY A 215 5.17 -1.28 -25.30
CA GLY A 215 4.88 -2.14 -24.15
C GLY A 215 4.94 -1.42 -22.81
N SER A 216 4.62 -2.13 -21.74
CA SER A 216 4.69 -1.61 -20.37
C SER A 216 6.14 -1.36 -19.96
N LYS A 217 6.36 -0.31 -19.17
CA LYS A 217 7.67 0.13 -18.68
C LYS A 217 7.70 0.21 -17.16
N LEU A 218 8.92 0.35 -16.63
CA LEU A 218 9.18 0.45 -15.20
C LEU A 218 9.96 1.72 -14.85
N LEU A 219 9.66 2.28 -13.67
CA LEU A 219 10.63 3.00 -12.86
C LEU A 219 11.30 2.02 -11.90
N LEU A 220 12.62 2.10 -11.77
CA LEU A 220 13.38 1.27 -10.85
C LEU A 220 14.26 2.17 -9.97
N THR A 221 14.04 2.14 -8.66
CA THR A 221 14.89 2.78 -7.67
C THR A 221 15.70 1.73 -6.92
N ALA A 222 17.03 1.81 -7.02
CA ALA A 222 17.96 0.94 -6.34
C ALA A 222 18.56 1.67 -5.14
N ASN A 223 18.21 1.25 -3.92
CA ASN A 223 18.69 1.83 -2.67
C ASN A 223 19.92 1.09 -2.16
N PHE A 224 20.99 1.83 -1.85
CA PHE A 224 22.28 1.31 -1.41
C PHE A 224 22.55 1.64 0.06
N GLY A 225 23.32 0.80 0.71
CA GLY A 225 23.91 1.10 2.03
C GLY A 225 25.34 1.65 1.89
N GLY A 226 25.46 2.75 1.15
CA GLY A 226 26.70 3.35 0.70
C GLY A 226 26.85 3.24 -0.82
N PHE A 227 27.25 4.31 -1.48
CA PHE A 227 27.35 4.34 -2.95
C PHE A 227 28.49 3.41 -3.42
N PRO A 228 28.20 2.45 -4.32
CA PRO A 228 29.23 1.66 -4.96
C PRO A 228 30.07 2.53 -5.92
N SER A 229 31.26 2.05 -6.25
CA SER A 229 32.02 2.58 -7.38
C SER A 229 31.32 2.24 -8.70
N ARG A 230 31.61 2.97 -9.78
CA ARG A 230 31.18 2.65 -11.15
C ARG A 230 29.64 2.62 -11.35
N LEU A 231 28.95 3.66 -10.89
CA LEU A 231 27.48 3.77 -10.93
C LEU A 231 26.89 3.52 -12.32
N ALA A 232 27.52 4.03 -13.38
CA ALA A 232 27.05 3.83 -14.75
C ALA A 232 27.07 2.35 -15.18
N GLU A 233 28.10 1.58 -14.77
CA GLU A 233 28.18 0.14 -15.07
C GLU A 233 27.07 -0.63 -14.34
N HIS A 234 26.76 -0.24 -13.09
CA HIS A 234 25.66 -0.86 -12.35
C HIS A 234 24.29 -0.53 -12.95
N ALA A 235 24.08 0.72 -13.38
CA ALA A 235 22.85 1.10 -14.08
C ALA A 235 22.71 0.33 -15.41
N GLU A 236 23.78 0.14 -16.16
CA GLU A 236 23.77 -0.66 -17.40
C GLU A 236 23.51 -2.15 -17.13
N THR A 237 24.08 -2.70 -16.05
CA THR A 237 23.78 -4.06 -15.63
C THR A 237 22.31 -4.23 -15.29
N ILE A 238 21.72 -3.29 -14.50
CA ILE A 238 20.28 -3.31 -14.20
C ILE A 238 19.46 -3.19 -15.49
N ARG A 239 19.81 -2.32 -16.42
CA ARG A 239 19.09 -2.16 -17.70
C ARG A 239 19.15 -3.42 -18.57
N ARG A 240 20.27 -4.12 -18.57
CA ARG A 240 20.43 -5.41 -19.30
C ARG A 240 19.53 -6.48 -18.68
N VAL A 241 19.41 -6.53 -17.34
CA VAL A 241 18.58 -7.50 -16.61
C VAL A 241 17.10 -7.14 -16.70
N VAL A 242 16.80 -5.85 -16.73
CA VAL A 242 15.44 -5.29 -16.76
C VAL A 242 15.32 -4.30 -17.92
N PRO A 243 15.21 -4.79 -19.16
CA PRO A 243 15.18 -3.93 -20.36
C PRO A 243 13.94 -3.03 -20.43
N GLU A 244 12.91 -3.33 -19.68
CA GLU A 244 11.71 -2.50 -19.53
C GLU A 244 11.92 -1.30 -18.59
N ALA A 245 13.05 -1.19 -17.88
CA ALA A 245 13.36 -0.05 -17.02
C ALA A 245 13.58 1.21 -17.87
N ALA A 246 12.56 2.06 -17.97
CA ALA A 246 12.64 3.33 -18.68
C ALA A 246 13.50 4.35 -17.92
N SER A 247 13.50 4.28 -16.60
CA SER A 247 14.32 5.12 -15.74
C SER A 247 14.83 4.31 -14.54
N ILE A 248 16.11 4.52 -14.22
CA ILE A 248 16.81 3.89 -13.09
C ILE A 248 17.35 5.01 -12.21
N LEU A 249 16.99 5.00 -10.94
CA LEU A 249 17.55 5.86 -9.91
C LEU A 249 18.40 5.02 -8.96
N LEU A 250 19.69 5.33 -8.91
CA LEU A 250 20.58 4.81 -7.87
C LEU A 250 20.56 5.80 -6.70
N HIS A 251 20.30 5.32 -5.49
CA HIS A 251 20.06 6.17 -4.34
C HIS A 251 20.75 5.62 -3.10
N ASP A 252 21.48 6.48 -2.41
CA ASP A 252 22.02 6.24 -1.06
C ASP A 252 21.32 7.19 -0.08
N PRO A 253 20.25 6.72 0.59
CA PRO A 253 19.47 7.56 1.49
C PRO A 253 20.24 8.00 2.73
N SER A 254 21.32 7.29 3.09
CA SER A 254 22.14 7.62 4.27
C SER A 254 22.96 8.89 4.09
N HIS A 255 23.31 9.23 2.84
CA HIS A 255 24.13 10.38 2.50
C HIS A 255 23.42 11.36 1.54
N ASP A 256 22.13 11.19 1.33
CA ASP A 256 21.29 11.98 0.39
C ASP A 256 21.95 12.12 -1.00
N ARG A 257 22.49 11.01 -1.50
CA ARG A 257 23.16 10.96 -2.82
C ARG A 257 22.32 10.17 -3.80
N MET A 258 22.17 10.69 -4.99
CA MET A 258 21.41 10.03 -6.05
C MET A 258 22.03 10.26 -7.43
N GLU A 259 21.88 9.26 -8.30
CA GLU A 259 22.28 9.31 -9.70
C GLU A 259 21.15 8.76 -10.56
N LEU A 260 20.72 9.56 -11.53
CA LEU A 260 19.57 9.26 -12.38
C LEU A 260 20.00 8.85 -13.78
N PHE A 261 19.50 7.72 -14.26
CA PHE A 261 19.69 7.19 -15.62
C PHE A 261 18.34 7.06 -16.32
N GLY A 262 18.02 7.99 -17.19
CA GLY A 262 16.75 8.08 -17.91
C GLY A 262 15.93 9.31 -17.55
N PRO A 263 14.63 9.37 -17.92
CA PRO A 263 13.82 10.58 -17.79
C PRO A 263 13.43 10.95 -16.36
N GLY A 264 13.53 10.04 -15.40
CA GLY A 264 13.16 10.26 -14.00
C GLY A 264 11.67 10.09 -13.70
N PHE A 265 10.89 9.69 -14.69
CA PHE A 265 9.44 9.49 -14.56
C PHE A 265 8.92 8.43 -15.52
N LEU A 266 7.69 8.04 -15.29
CA LEU A 266 6.89 7.17 -16.15
C LEU A 266 5.55 7.86 -16.44
N GLU A 267 5.03 7.70 -17.64
CA GLU A 267 3.65 8.07 -17.95
C GLU A 267 2.74 6.86 -17.70
N THR A 268 1.63 7.09 -17.03
CA THR A 268 0.57 6.12 -16.78
C THR A 268 -0.79 6.72 -17.07
N GLU A 269 -1.79 5.88 -17.27
CA GLU A 269 -3.17 6.33 -17.52
C GLU A 269 -4.08 5.87 -16.38
N ALA A 270 -5.02 6.73 -16.01
CA ALA A 270 -6.13 6.40 -15.13
C ALA A 270 -7.36 7.25 -15.51
N ALA A 271 -8.53 6.61 -15.55
CA ALA A 271 -9.81 7.24 -15.88
C ALA A 271 -9.74 8.15 -17.12
N GLY A 272 -9.06 7.70 -18.18
CA GLY A 272 -8.90 8.42 -19.44
C GLY A 272 -8.02 9.67 -19.38
N SER A 273 -7.21 9.83 -18.34
CA SER A 273 -6.25 10.93 -18.19
C SER A 273 -4.84 10.38 -18.05
N LYS A 274 -3.84 11.13 -18.55
CA LYS A 274 -2.42 10.77 -18.45
C LYS A 274 -1.78 11.46 -17.25
N TYR A 275 -0.93 10.72 -16.57
CA TYR A 275 -0.20 11.17 -15.40
C TYR A 275 1.28 10.87 -15.54
N ARG A 276 2.11 11.85 -15.30
CA ARG A 276 3.52 11.68 -15.03
C ARG A 276 3.69 11.27 -13.57
N VAL A 277 4.47 10.23 -13.32
CA VAL A 277 4.78 9.70 -11.98
C VAL A 277 6.29 9.53 -11.86
N GLY A 278 6.93 10.27 -10.96
CA GLY A 278 8.36 10.19 -10.68
C GLY A 278 8.73 9.12 -9.65
N HIS A 279 10.05 8.91 -9.45
CA HIS A 279 10.57 7.88 -8.53
C HIS A 279 10.07 8.00 -7.09
N PHE A 280 9.87 9.23 -6.58
CA PHE A 280 9.43 9.49 -5.21
C PHE A 280 7.96 9.90 -5.10
N SER A 281 7.22 9.76 -6.20
CA SER A 281 5.79 10.04 -6.24
C SER A 281 4.99 8.76 -6.01
N PHE A 282 3.92 8.86 -5.22
CA PHE A 282 2.97 7.77 -5.05
C PHE A 282 2.00 7.71 -6.23
N PHE A 283 1.60 6.51 -6.59
CA PHE A 283 0.46 6.21 -7.45
C PHE A 283 -0.21 4.93 -6.97
N GLN A 284 -1.51 4.74 -7.27
CA GLN A 284 -2.28 3.58 -6.81
C GLN A 284 -1.66 2.26 -7.26
N VAL A 285 -1.63 1.28 -6.35
CA VAL A 285 -0.90 0.03 -6.54
C VAL A 285 -1.72 -1.08 -7.20
N ASN A 286 -3.04 -0.98 -7.17
CA ASN A 286 -3.93 -1.94 -7.82
C ASN A 286 -4.30 -1.44 -9.21
N ARG A 287 -3.71 -2.05 -10.24
CA ARG A 287 -3.88 -1.65 -11.63
C ARG A 287 -5.30 -1.87 -12.19
N PHE A 288 -6.12 -2.62 -11.49
CA PHE A 288 -7.48 -2.93 -11.95
C PHE A 288 -8.55 -1.97 -11.42
N LEU A 289 -8.33 -1.38 -10.24
CA LEU A 289 -9.35 -0.59 -9.55
C LEU A 289 -9.09 0.92 -9.58
N VAL A 290 -7.99 1.39 -10.17
CA VAL A 290 -7.68 2.82 -10.18
C VAL A 290 -8.74 3.65 -10.91
N ASP A 291 -9.26 3.14 -12.02
CA ASP A 291 -10.29 3.83 -12.81
C ASP A 291 -11.61 3.93 -12.03
N ASP A 292 -12.05 2.81 -11.44
CA ASP A 292 -13.26 2.75 -10.61
C ASP A 292 -13.17 3.66 -9.39
N LEU A 293 -11.99 3.71 -8.76
CA LEU A 293 -11.73 4.61 -7.63
C LEU A 293 -11.89 6.07 -8.05
N VAL A 294 -11.24 6.46 -9.14
CA VAL A 294 -11.32 7.84 -9.64
C VAL A 294 -12.75 8.21 -10.02
N GLN A 295 -13.47 7.31 -10.70
CA GLN A 295 -14.87 7.51 -11.07
C GLN A 295 -15.75 7.70 -9.83
N THR A 296 -15.66 6.79 -8.87
CA THR A 296 -16.47 6.87 -7.64
C THR A 296 -16.20 8.17 -6.85
N VAL A 297 -14.93 8.62 -6.81
CA VAL A 297 -14.54 9.81 -6.05
C VAL A 297 -14.92 11.11 -6.76
N CYS A 298 -14.94 11.13 -8.12
CA CYS A 298 -15.03 12.37 -8.91
C CYS A 298 -16.30 12.55 -9.72
N ASP A 299 -17.09 11.49 -10.00
CA ASP A 299 -18.07 11.54 -11.10
C ASP A 299 -19.41 12.21 -10.78
N GLU A 300 -19.80 12.31 -9.51
CA GLU A 300 -21.15 12.78 -9.16
C GLU A 300 -21.27 14.28 -8.89
N GLU A 301 -20.15 15.01 -8.78
CA GLU A 301 -20.15 16.38 -8.27
C GLU A 301 -19.75 17.42 -9.33
N ASN A 302 -20.47 18.55 -9.29
CA ASN A 302 -20.12 19.76 -10.03
C ASN A 302 -20.23 20.95 -9.09
N GLY A 303 -19.49 22.01 -9.35
CA GLY A 303 -19.54 23.17 -8.50
C GLY A 303 -18.57 24.28 -8.89
N ARG A 304 -18.54 25.30 -8.05
CA ARG A 304 -17.65 26.45 -8.23
C ARG A 304 -16.22 26.13 -7.74
N LEU A 305 -16.09 25.58 -6.53
CA LEU A 305 -14.79 25.36 -5.87
C LEU A 305 -14.71 23.98 -5.25
N THR A 306 -13.66 23.24 -5.58
CA THR A 306 -13.27 22.03 -4.87
C THR A 306 -11.84 22.11 -4.35
N LEU A 307 -11.60 21.46 -3.22
CA LEU A 307 -10.26 21.25 -2.67
C LEU A 307 -9.89 19.77 -2.84
N ASP A 308 -8.72 19.50 -3.39
CA ASP A 308 -8.08 18.19 -3.42
C ASP A 308 -6.90 18.22 -2.45
N LEU A 309 -7.12 17.66 -1.25
CA LEU A 309 -6.14 17.67 -0.15
C LEU A 309 -5.34 16.35 -0.16
N TYR A 310 -4.02 16.46 -0.03
CA TYR A 310 -3.07 15.38 -0.26
C TYR A 310 -3.08 14.92 -1.72
N ALA A 311 -3.05 15.89 -2.65
CA ALA A 311 -3.33 15.67 -4.06
C ALA A 311 -2.35 14.72 -4.78
N GLY A 312 -1.17 14.43 -4.20
CA GLY A 312 -0.16 13.59 -4.82
C GLY A 312 0.26 14.11 -6.20
N VAL A 313 0.12 13.28 -7.22
CA VAL A 313 0.38 13.65 -8.63
C VAL A 313 -0.85 14.25 -9.33
N GLY A 314 -1.97 14.43 -8.60
CA GLY A 314 -3.21 15.01 -9.11
C GLY A 314 -4.21 13.99 -9.63
N LEU A 315 -4.23 12.79 -9.06
CA LEU A 315 -5.10 11.70 -9.50
C LEU A 315 -6.57 12.12 -9.55
N PHE A 316 -7.04 12.86 -8.56
CA PHE A 316 -8.40 13.39 -8.49
C PHE A 316 -8.53 14.80 -9.07
N SER A 317 -7.48 15.63 -8.97
CA SER A 317 -7.51 17.02 -9.44
C SER A 317 -7.85 17.16 -10.91
N ILE A 318 -7.29 16.28 -11.80
CA ILE A 318 -7.52 16.36 -13.24
C ILE A 318 -8.98 16.06 -13.62
N PRO A 319 -9.61 14.98 -13.14
CA PRO A 319 -11.03 14.74 -13.39
C PRO A 319 -11.93 15.84 -12.84
N LEU A 320 -11.63 16.36 -11.65
CA LEU A 320 -12.40 17.43 -11.03
C LEU A 320 -12.35 18.75 -11.81
N ALA A 321 -11.26 19.05 -12.50
CA ALA A 321 -11.14 20.24 -13.34
C ALA A 321 -12.11 20.27 -14.53
N LYS A 322 -12.71 19.13 -14.88
CA LYS A 322 -13.75 19.04 -15.93
C LYS A 322 -15.15 19.39 -15.38
N ARG A 323 -15.29 19.49 -14.06
CA ARG A 323 -16.57 19.58 -13.36
C ARG A 323 -16.69 20.81 -12.45
N PHE A 324 -15.56 21.36 -12.01
CA PHE A 324 -15.51 22.52 -11.15
C PHE A 324 -14.88 23.72 -11.86
N GLU A 325 -15.38 24.90 -11.58
CA GLU A 325 -14.81 26.13 -12.15
C GLU A 325 -13.38 26.38 -11.62
N ARG A 326 -13.11 25.92 -10.39
CA ARG A 326 -11.81 26.04 -9.73
C ARG A 326 -11.50 24.84 -8.84
N VAL A 327 -10.31 24.28 -9.00
CA VAL A 327 -9.75 23.21 -8.18
C VAL A 327 -8.51 23.75 -7.46
N ILE A 328 -8.43 23.59 -6.16
CA ILE A 328 -7.21 23.86 -5.39
C ILE A 328 -6.62 22.52 -4.97
N ALA A 329 -5.48 22.15 -5.55
CA ALA A 329 -4.74 20.94 -5.26
C ALA A 329 -3.63 21.24 -4.25
N VAL A 330 -3.67 20.61 -3.07
CA VAL A 330 -2.73 20.84 -1.96
C VAL A 330 -1.86 19.62 -1.76
N GLU A 331 -0.55 19.81 -1.87
CA GLU A 331 0.45 18.75 -1.69
C GLU A 331 1.71 19.32 -1.04
N SER A 332 2.35 18.56 -0.16
CA SER A 332 3.56 18.99 0.56
C SER A 332 4.84 18.31 0.07
N ASN A 333 4.76 17.09 -0.50
CA ASN A 333 5.93 16.37 -0.98
C ASN A 333 6.51 17.04 -2.24
N PRO A 334 7.77 17.54 -2.22
CA PRO A 334 8.33 18.26 -3.36
C PRO A 334 8.43 17.44 -4.66
N ALA A 335 8.57 16.13 -4.57
CA ALA A 335 8.61 15.26 -5.74
C ALA A 335 7.21 15.14 -6.38
N ALA A 336 6.19 14.90 -5.55
CA ALA A 336 4.81 14.83 -6.00
C ALA A 336 4.33 16.18 -6.56
N VAL A 337 4.70 17.31 -5.92
CA VAL A 337 4.38 18.66 -6.43
C VAL A 337 4.95 18.90 -7.83
N ARG A 338 6.19 18.50 -8.11
CA ARG A 338 6.77 18.64 -9.47
C ARG A 338 6.00 17.85 -10.52
N ASP A 339 5.55 16.65 -10.16
CA ASP A 339 4.72 15.83 -11.06
C ASP A 339 3.32 16.43 -11.19
N LEU A 340 2.70 16.86 -10.08
CA LEU A 340 1.42 17.56 -10.04
C LEU A 340 1.42 18.79 -10.95
N GLU A 341 2.38 19.71 -10.80
CA GLU A 341 2.51 20.91 -11.64
C GLU A 341 2.69 20.56 -13.12
N THR A 342 3.42 19.46 -13.40
CA THR A 342 3.59 19.01 -14.79
C THR A 342 2.28 18.45 -15.35
N ASN A 343 1.56 17.66 -14.57
CA ASN A 343 0.29 17.07 -14.95
C ASN A 343 -0.82 18.11 -15.13
N MET A 344 -0.71 19.25 -14.43
CA MET A 344 -1.68 20.36 -14.51
C MET A 344 -1.37 21.37 -15.62
N ARG A 345 -0.31 21.20 -16.39
CA ARG A 345 0.06 22.15 -17.48
C ARG A 345 -1.07 22.31 -18.48
N GLY A 346 -1.47 23.56 -18.72
CA GLY A 346 -2.58 23.89 -19.61
C GLY A 346 -3.98 23.81 -18.98
N GLN A 347 -4.08 23.44 -17.70
CA GLN A 347 -5.33 23.40 -16.93
C GLN A 347 -5.46 24.71 -16.12
N SER A 348 -6.07 25.75 -16.71
CA SER A 348 -6.22 27.06 -16.04
C SER A 348 -7.18 27.03 -14.85
N THR A 349 -7.96 25.99 -14.69
CA THR A 349 -8.90 25.79 -13.59
C THR A 349 -8.25 25.24 -12.33
N ILE A 350 -7.02 24.70 -12.42
CA ILE A 350 -6.33 24.05 -11.29
C ILE A 350 -5.25 24.98 -10.73
N GLU A 351 -5.32 25.18 -9.43
CA GLU A 351 -4.37 25.95 -8.64
C GLU A 351 -3.60 25.01 -7.71
N VAL A 352 -2.28 24.88 -7.91
CA VAL A 352 -1.42 24.05 -7.05
C VAL A 352 -0.96 24.87 -5.84
N ARG A 353 -1.08 24.29 -4.65
CA ARG A 353 -0.58 24.83 -3.37
C ARG A 353 0.41 23.88 -2.74
N THR A 354 1.68 24.27 -2.74
CA THR A 354 2.75 23.54 -2.04
C THR A 354 2.69 23.88 -0.55
N ALA A 355 1.98 23.07 0.22
CA ALA A 355 1.80 23.26 1.65
C ALA A 355 1.37 21.97 2.36
N ASP A 356 1.67 21.90 3.66
CA ASP A 356 1.00 20.93 4.53
C ASP A 356 -0.49 21.28 4.62
N VAL A 357 -1.34 20.25 4.63
CA VAL A 357 -2.80 20.43 4.67
C VAL A 357 -3.24 21.20 5.90
N GLU A 358 -2.61 20.98 7.07
CA GLU A 358 -2.90 21.68 8.31
C GLU A 358 -2.67 23.20 8.19
N ARG A 359 -1.55 23.60 7.58
CA ARG A 359 -1.20 25.00 7.34
C ARG A 359 -2.11 25.64 6.30
N PHE A 360 -2.46 24.88 5.26
CA PHE A 360 -3.40 25.35 4.25
C PHE A 360 -4.77 25.62 4.88
N LEU A 361 -5.34 24.66 5.62
CA LEU A 361 -6.64 24.79 6.28
C LEU A 361 -6.67 25.91 7.33
N GLU A 362 -5.54 26.23 7.95
CA GLU A 362 -5.43 27.36 8.89
C GLU A 362 -5.65 28.72 8.22
N ARG A 363 -5.18 28.86 6.99
CA ARG A 363 -5.16 30.11 6.24
C ARG A 363 -6.34 30.24 5.28
N ASN A 364 -6.89 29.13 4.84
CA ASN A 364 -8.00 29.11 3.89
C ASN A 364 -9.29 29.59 4.58
N LYS A 365 -9.96 30.52 3.94
CA LYS A 365 -11.26 31.09 4.39
C LYS A 365 -12.37 30.82 3.37
N GLU A 366 -12.04 30.28 2.23
CA GLU A 366 -13.01 29.99 1.19
C GLU A 366 -13.81 28.75 1.56
N ARG A 367 -15.12 28.84 1.39
CA ARG A 367 -16.02 27.70 1.56
C ARG A 367 -16.10 26.92 0.24
N PRO A 368 -15.58 25.68 0.19
CA PRO A 368 -15.69 24.85 -1.01
C PRO A 368 -17.06 24.14 -1.08
N ASP A 369 -17.46 23.79 -2.30
CA ASP A 369 -18.62 22.93 -2.54
C ASP A 369 -18.26 21.47 -2.21
N LEU A 370 -17.07 21.04 -2.57
CA LEU A 370 -16.55 19.70 -2.29
C LEU A 370 -15.13 19.78 -1.70
N VAL A 371 -14.84 18.90 -0.78
CA VAL A 371 -13.46 18.57 -0.37
C VAL A 371 -13.23 17.09 -0.60
N ILE A 372 -12.21 16.75 -1.37
CA ILE A 372 -11.65 15.40 -1.46
C ILE A 372 -10.38 15.36 -0.63
N LEU A 373 -10.17 14.28 0.12
CA LEU A 373 -8.94 14.07 0.86
C LEU A 373 -8.55 12.59 0.83
N ASP A 374 -7.25 12.34 0.62
CA ASP A 374 -6.63 11.01 0.65
C ASP A 374 -5.36 11.06 1.53
N PRO A 375 -5.53 11.21 2.86
CA PRO A 375 -4.41 11.39 3.77
C PRO A 375 -3.58 10.10 3.92
N PRO A 376 -2.33 10.20 4.45
CA PRO A 376 -1.54 9.04 4.84
C PRO A 376 -2.24 8.22 5.93
N ARG A 377 -1.68 7.04 6.26
CA ARG A 377 -2.25 6.10 7.25
C ARG A 377 -2.59 6.71 8.61
N ASP A 378 -1.89 7.75 9.02
CA ASP A 378 -2.15 8.46 10.28
C ASP A 378 -3.47 9.25 10.27
N GLY A 379 -4.10 9.40 9.09
CA GLY A 379 -5.32 10.18 8.91
C GLY A 379 -5.08 11.68 9.04
N LEU A 380 -6.13 12.43 9.39
CA LEU A 380 -6.02 13.85 9.68
C LEU A 380 -5.50 14.08 11.11
N ALA A 381 -4.69 15.13 11.29
CA ALA A 381 -4.49 15.67 12.61
C ALA A 381 -5.83 16.20 13.15
N LEU A 382 -6.07 16.04 14.45
CA LEU A 382 -7.34 16.44 15.09
C LEU A 382 -7.73 17.91 14.80
N ASP A 383 -6.74 18.79 14.81
CA ASP A 383 -6.98 20.23 14.52
C ASP A 383 -7.31 20.45 13.04
N ALA A 384 -6.72 19.66 12.12
CA ALA A 384 -7.06 19.73 10.70
C ALA A 384 -8.51 19.29 10.45
N ALA A 385 -8.95 18.20 11.06
CA ALA A 385 -10.34 17.73 10.96
C ALA A 385 -11.34 18.79 11.49
N LYS A 386 -11.04 19.44 12.63
CA LYS A 386 -11.86 20.54 13.16
C LYS A 386 -11.86 21.76 12.25
N ARG A 387 -10.73 22.11 11.65
CA ARG A 387 -10.63 23.24 10.71
C ARG A 387 -11.40 22.96 9.43
N LEU A 388 -11.29 21.73 8.90
CA LEU A 388 -12.07 21.28 7.75
C LEU A 388 -13.57 21.42 8.03
N ALA A 389 -14.05 20.97 9.19
CA ALA A 389 -15.44 21.12 9.59
C ALA A 389 -15.87 22.59 9.67
N ARG A 390 -15.01 23.50 10.16
CA ARG A 390 -15.29 24.93 10.24
C ARG A 390 -15.39 25.64 8.88
N LEU A 391 -14.74 25.13 7.84
CA LEU A 391 -14.90 25.64 6.48
C LEU A 391 -16.31 25.36 5.92
N GLN A 392 -17.04 24.42 6.53
CA GLN A 392 -18.39 24.02 6.14
C GLN A 392 -18.52 23.68 4.65
N PRO A 393 -17.65 22.82 4.08
CA PRO A 393 -17.88 22.33 2.72
C PRO A 393 -19.27 21.69 2.64
N ALA A 394 -19.90 21.79 1.46
CA ALA A 394 -21.21 21.18 1.28
C ALA A 394 -21.10 19.64 1.33
N ARG A 395 -19.97 19.08 0.84
CA ARG A 395 -19.67 17.66 0.85
C ARG A 395 -18.19 17.40 1.13
N ILE A 396 -17.90 16.28 1.77
CA ILE A 396 -16.56 15.76 2.01
C ILE A 396 -16.51 14.33 1.48
N THR A 397 -15.58 14.04 0.55
CA THR A 397 -15.24 12.69 0.12
C THR A 397 -13.91 12.30 0.75
N TYR A 398 -13.95 11.35 1.68
CA TYR A 398 -12.77 10.89 2.42
C TYR A 398 -12.30 9.54 1.87
N VAL A 399 -11.16 9.50 1.21
CA VAL A 399 -10.45 8.28 0.83
C VAL A 399 -9.51 7.88 1.95
N SER A 400 -9.47 6.61 2.32
CA SER A 400 -8.59 6.13 3.41
C SER A 400 -8.16 4.69 3.17
N CYS A 401 -6.91 4.41 3.46
CA CYS A 401 -6.38 3.04 3.50
C CYS A 401 -6.31 2.44 4.93
N GLU A 402 -6.80 3.20 5.95
CA GLU A 402 -6.64 2.83 7.36
C GLU A 402 -7.97 3.01 8.11
N PRO A 403 -8.83 1.96 8.21
CA PRO A 403 -10.15 2.05 8.84
C PRO A 403 -10.20 2.63 10.27
N PRO A 404 -9.23 2.32 11.18
CA PRO A 404 -9.26 2.92 12.52
C PRO A 404 -9.08 4.44 12.53
N THR A 405 -8.17 4.97 11.71
CA THR A 405 -7.95 6.43 11.61
C THR A 405 -9.11 7.11 10.89
N LEU A 406 -9.66 6.50 9.84
CA LEU A 406 -10.89 6.96 9.20
C LEU A 406 -12.03 7.09 10.21
N ALA A 407 -12.28 6.04 11.00
CA ALA A 407 -13.36 6.05 11.97
C ALA A 407 -13.18 7.15 13.04
N ARG A 408 -11.93 7.38 13.49
CA ARG A 408 -11.58 8.48 14.41
C ARG A 408 -11.88 9.85 13.80
N ASP A 409 -11.49 10.05 12.55
CA ASP A 409 -11.64 11.34 11.88
C ASP A 409 -13.10 11.64 11.54
N LEU A 410 -13.85 10.59 11.10
CA LEU A 410 -15.29 10.69 10.88
C LEU A 410 -16.05 11.04 12.17
N ALA A 411 -15.63 10.56 13.35
CA ALA A 411 -16.23 10.96 14.61
C ALA A 411 -16.17 12.49 14.81
N VAL A 412 -15.04 13.12 14.48
CA VAL A 412 -14.90 14.59 14.59
C VAL A 412 -15.82 15.32 13.61
N LEU A 413 -15.96 14.81 12.38
CA LEU A 413 -16.83 15.40 11.37
C LEU A 413 -18.31 15.21 11.73
N THR A 414 -18.71 14.07 12.25
CA THR A 414 -20.09 13.83 12.68
C THR A 414 -20.45 14.64 13.92
N GLU A 415 -19.55 14.85 14.88
CA GLU A 415 -19.73 15.77 15.99
C GLU A 415 -19.93 17.22 15.52
N ALA A 416 -19.37 17.57 14.35
CA ALA A 416 -19.54 18.89 13.73
C ALA A 416 -20.80 19.01 12.86
N GLY A 417 -21.66 17.98 12.80
CA GLY A 417 -22.95 17.98 12.10
C GLY A 417 -22.93 17.37 10.69
N TYR A 418 -21.85 16.71 10.27
CA TYR A 418 -21.84 15.94 9.05
C TYR A 418 -22.48 14.57 9.27
N GLU A 419 -23.12 14.06 8.24
CA GLU A 419 -23.67 12.70 8.20
C GLU A 419 -22.91 11.87 7.14
N CYS A 420 -22.61 10.62 7.48
CA CYS A 420 -22.08 9.67 6.51
C CYS A 420 -23.23 9.24 5.59
N SER A 421 -23.16 9.57 4.31
CA SER A 421 -24.22 9.24 3.34
C SER A 421 -23.95 7.95 2.59
N GLU A 422 -22.70 7.64 2.32
CA GLU A 422 -22.28 6.46 1.55
C GLU A 422 -20.95 5.92 2.04
N ILE A 423 -20.78 4.61 1.92
CA ILE A 423 -19.51 3.93 2.16
C ILE A 423 -19.19 3.02 0.98
N HIS A 424 -18.02 3.25 0.38
CA HIS A 424 -17.44 2.40 -0.63
C HIS A 424 -16.20 1.72 -0.08
N MET A 425 -16.07 0.43 -0.30
CA MET A 425 -14.89 -0.37 0.06
C MET A 425 -14.23 -0.89 -1.22
N PHE A 426 -13.05 -0.36 -1.53
CA PHE A 426 -12.23 -0.82 -2.64
C PHE A 426 -11.21 -1.84 -2.13
N ASP A 427 -11.30 -3.08 -2.59
CA ASP A 427 -10.27 -4.06 -2.24
C ASP A 427 -9.00 -3.87 -3.11
N LEU A 428 -8.25 -2.80 -2.79
CA LEU A 428 -6.99 -2.50 -3.46
C LEU A 428 -5.89 -3.53 -3.16
N PHE A 429 -6.08 -4.32 -2.12
CA PHE A 429 -5.10 -5.31 -1.64
C PHE A 429 -5.76 -6.68 -1.39
N PRO A 430 -6.23 -7.37 -2.44
CA PRO A 430 -6.64 -8.77 -2.31
C PRO A 430 -5.59 -9.63 -1.61
N GLN A 431 -6.01 -10.69 -0.91
CA GLN A 431 -5.14 -11.61 -0.16
C GLN A 431 -4.47 -11.00 1.09
N THR A 432 -4.75 -9.73 1.41
CA THR A 432 -4.32 -9.06 2.66
C THR A 432 -5.54 -8.58 3.46
N PHE A 433 -5.32 -8.09 4.67
CA PHE A 433 -6.39 -7.47 5.46
C PHE A 433 -6.65 -6.02 5.06
#